data_9ab1231f8140a9c05b19bdcaf6062913
#
_entry.id   9ab1231f8140a9c05b19bdcaf6062913
#
_cell.length_a   1.000
_cell.length_b   1.000
_cell.length_c   1.000
_cell.angle_alpha   90.00
_cell.angle_beta   90.00
_cell.angle_gamma   90.00
#
_symmetry.space_group_name_H-M   'P 1'
#
loop_
_entity.id
_entity.type
_entity.pdbx_description
1 polymer ?
#
loop_
_entity_poly.entity_id
_entity_poly.type
_entity_poly.pdbx_seq_one_letter_code
_entity_poly.pdbx_strand_id
1 'polypeptide(L)'
;FKGGISNGGVRVISKEELTITMYKNGEEIDYQFEQILNEDAYYQFVLTDEIGNQEYFDFLILNTPIKRIETIFNDDITVTEIQKNDVVLEQENKDSVLYLVDEGQYKITVFDNSVNKEFSFNLTLDTTPPTIDLVGVENGGYTKSEVTTKNPSETPIFLTLINNGTEEEYELGGKLENAGTYKLIVSDIAGNLTEYEFTIVYSFNGATIALFGGLLAIVVIIIIFL
;
A
#
# COMPACT_ATOMS: atom_id res chain seq x y z
N PHE A 1 0.24 -15.05 23.52
CA PHE A 1 -0.83 -14.81 22.56
C PHE A 1 -0.40 -15.43 21.22
N LYS A 2 -1.04 -16.51 20.80
CA LYS A 2 -0.75 -17.17 19.52
C LYS A 2 -1.74 -16.70 18.48
N GLY A 3 -1.26 -16.20 17.33
CA GLY A 3 -2.10 -15.75 16.22
C GLY A 3 -2.79 -14.42 16.45
N GLY A 4 -2.22 -13.52 17.23
CA GLY A 4 -2.80 -12.20 17.49
C GLY A 4 -2.48 -11.16 16.43
N ILE A 5 -3.29 -10.08 16.41
CA ILE A 5 -3.04 -8.87 15.65
C ILE A 5 -2.85 -7.71 16.64
N SER A 6 -1.86 -6.88 16.41
CA SER A 6 -1.61 -5.66 17.17
C SER A 6 -1.46 -4.47 16.22
N ASN A 7 -1.93 -3.31 16.62
CA ASN A 7 -1.70 -2.04 15.93
C ASN A 7 -0.84 -1.09 16.77
N GLY A 8 0.09 -1.63 17.52
CA GLY A 8 0.98 -0.86 18.38
C GLY A 8 2.24 -1.63 18.68
N GLY A 9 3.15 -0.97 19.37
CA GLY A 9 4.41 -1.58 19.77
C GLY A 9 4.20 -2.82 20.63
N VAL A 10 4.73 -3.94 20.17
CA VAL A 10 4.75 -5.21 20.91
C VAL A 10 6.14 -5.44 21.46
N ARG A 11 6.22 -5.93 22.68
CA ARG A 11 7.49 -6.39 23.27
C ARG A 11 7.29 -7.72 23.97
N VAL A 12 8.26 -8.59 23.86
CA VAL A 12 8.29 -9.87 24.58
C VAL A 12 9.04 -9.68 25.89
N ILE A 13 8.40 -10.08 26.98
CA ILE A 13 8.96 -9.98 28.33
C ILE A 13 8.97 -11.38 28.90
N SER A 14 10.11 -11.79 29.45
CA SER A 14 10.22 -13.02 30.25
C SER A 14 10.60 -12.69 31.70
N LYS A 15 10.09 -13.49 32.63
CA LYS A 15 10.52 -13.50 34.04
C LYS A 15 11.53 -14.61 34.31
N GLU A 16 11.73 -15.49 33.34
CA GLU A 16 12.61 -16.66 33.41
C GLU A 16 13.80 -16.44 32.48
N GLU A 17 14.89 -17.13 32.72
CA GLU A 17 16.03 -17.16 31.82
C GLU A 17 15.70 -18.03 30.60
N LEU A 18 15.35 -17.36 29.49
CA LEU A 18 15.02 -17.99 28.22
C LEU A 18 15.90 -17.44 27.11
N THR A 19 16.17 -18.28 26.12
CA THR A 19 16.71 -17.84 24.84
C THR A 19 15.57 -17.56 23.89
N ILE A 20 15.66 -16.47 23.12
CA ILE A 20 14.66 -16.06 22.15
C ILE A 20 15.25 -16.07 20.74
N THR A 21 14.58 -16.75 19.82
CA THR A 21 14.83 -16.65 18.37
C THR A 21 13.62 -16.01 17.73
N MET A 22 13.81 -15.02 16.89
CA MET A 22 12.72 -14.30 16.23
C MET A 22 12.83 -14.38 14.72
N TYR A 23 11.67 -14.51 14.07
CA TYR A 23 11.52 -14.42 12.62
C TYR A 23 10.55 -13.31 12.28
N LYS A 24 10.91 -12.48 11.29
CA LYS A 24 10.07 -11.44 10.69
C LYS A 24 9.78 -11.82 9.25
N ASN A 25 8.50 -12.06 8.90
CA ASN A 25 8.09 -12.53 7.58
C ASN A 25 8.86 -13.79 7.11
N GLY A 26 9.23 -14.67 8.06
CA GLY A 26 9.97 -15.91 7.79
C GLY A 26 11.50 -15.78 7.77
N GLU A 27 12.06 -14.58 7.88
CA GLU A 27 13.50 -14.35 8.00
C GLU A 27 13.91 -14.19 9.46
N GLU A 28 14.96 -14.91 9.88
CA GLU A 28 15.51 -14.78 11.22
C GLU A 28 16.17 -13.42 11.40
N ILE A 29 15.79 -12.72 12.47
CA ILE A 29 16.36 -11.43 12.83
C ILE A 29 16.85 -11.42 14.27
N ASP A 30 17.85 -10.59 14.56
CA ASP A 30 18.36 -10.40 15.91
C ASP A 30 17.33 -9.64 16.77
N TYR A 31 16.97 -10.21 17.91
CA TYR A 31 15.99 -9.64 18.83
C TYR A 31 16.40 -9.89 20.27
N GLN A 32 16.21 -8.88 21.10
CA GLN A 32 16.42 -8.97 22.54
C GLN A 32 15.10 -8.74 23.28
N PHE A 33 14.91 -9.41 24.42
CA PHE A 33 13.76 -9.17 25.29
C PHE A 33 13.58 -7.69 25.58
N GLU A 34 12.32 -7.26 25.72
CA GLU A 34 11.89 -5.90 25.95
C GLU A 34 12.09 -4.91 24.77
N GLN A 35 12.76 -5.31 23.70
CA GLN A 35 12.82 -4.49 22.48
C GLN A 35 11.41 -4.33 21.90
N ILE A 36 11.08 -3.09 21.49
CA ILE A 36 9.76 -2.79 20.92
C ILE A 36 9.76 -3.09 19.42
N LEU A 37 8.79 -3.90 19.00
CA LEU A 37 8.46 -4.18 17.61
C LEU A 37 7.26 -3.34 17.21
N ASN A 38 7.37 -2.56 16.18
CA ASN A 38 6.33 -1.63 15.72
C ASN A 38 6.20 -1.56 14.18
N GLU A 39 6.95 -2.35 13.46
CA GLU A 39 6.84 -2.42 12.00
C GLU A 39 5.77 -3.43 11.60
N ASP A 40 5.03 -3.14 10.54
CA ASP A 40 4.03 -4.04 9.97
C ASP A 40 4.71 -5.30 9.43
N ALA A 41 4.48 -6.41 10.08
CA ALA A 41 5.05 -7.70 9.71
C ALA A 41 4.39 -8.85 10.49
N TYR A 42 4.54 -10.06 9.98
CA TYR A 42 4.27 -11.28 10.70
C TYR A 42 5.51 -11.69 11.49
N TYR A 43 5.35 -11.80 12.79
CA TYR A 43 6.42 -12.16 13.73
C TYR A 43 6.17 -13.55 14.32
N GLN A 44 7.22 -14.35 14.36
CA GLN A 44 7.24 -15.66 15.00
C GLN A 44 8.39 -15.70 15.99
N PHE A 45 8.14 -16.27 17.17
CA PHE A 45 9.12 -16.43 18.23
C PHE A 45 9.23 -17.89 18.65
N VAL A 46 10.46 -18.29 18.91
CA VAL A 46 10.79 -19.55 19.57
C VAL A 46 11.49 -19.19 20.88
N LEU A 47 10.83 -19.51 21.99
CA LEU A 47 11.43 -19.39 23.32
C LEU A 47 11.98 -20.74 23.72
N THR A 48 13.22 -20.77 24.18
CA THR A 48 13.90 -22.01 24.59
C THR A 48 14.40 -21.87 26.03
N ASP A 49 14.06 -22.80 26.89
CA ASP A 49 14.55 -22.86 28.27
C ASP A 49 15.96 -23.50 28.38
N GLU A 50 16.55 -23.45 29.55
CA GLU A 50 17.91 -23.99 29.81
C GLU A 50 18.05 -25.50 29.52
N ILE A 51 16.96 -26.26 29.57
CA ILE A 51 16.97 -27.72 29.31
C ILE A 51 16.52 -28.06 27.89
N GLY A 52 16.25 -27.03 27.04
CA GLY A 52 15.98 -27.20 25.62
C GLY A 52 14.50 -27.36 25.26
N ASN A 53 13.54 -27.17 26.19
CA ASN A 53 12.13 -27.10 25.81
C ASN A 53 11.84 -25.84 25.03
N GLN A 54 10.95 -25.94 24.05
CA GLN A 54 10.61 -24.84 23.18
C GLN A 54 9.12 -24.50 23.22
N GLU A 55 8.82 -23.23 23.21
CA GLU A 55 7.48 -22.69 23.03
C GLU A 55 7.45 -21.70 21.85
N TYR A 56 6.36 -21.75 21.07
CA TYR A 56 6.20 -20.97 19.84
C TYR A 56 5.08 -19.96 20.00
N PHE A 57 5.36 -18.73 19.61
CA PHE A 57 4.39 -17.64 19.55
C PHE A 57 4.45 -16.99 18.18
N ASP A 58 3.31 -16.51 17.73
CA ASP A 58 3.23 -15.72 16.50
C ASP A 58 2.20 -14.60 16.66
N PHE A 59 2.42 -13.52 15.97
CA PHE A 59 1.47 -12.41 15.85
C PHE A 59 1.77 -11.54 14.63
N LEU A 60 0.75 -10.80 14.20
CA LEU A 60 0.83 -9.81 13.15
C LEU A 60 0.80 -8.41 13.76
N ILE A 61 1.76 -7.54 13.38
CA ILE A 61 1.65 -6.09 13.62
C ILE A 61 1.11 -5.48 12.35
N LEU A 62 0.04 -4.68 12.48
CA LEU A 62 -0.66 -4.05 11.40
C LEU A 62 -1.05 -2.62 11.79
N ASN A 63 -0.15 -1.67 11.55
CA ASN A 63 -0.36 -0.25 11.86
C ASN A 63 -0.90 0.53 10.67
N THR A 64 -0.65 0.05 9.46
CA THR A 64 -1.12 0.69 8.24
C THR A 64 -2.57 0.30 7.90
N PRO A 65 -3.35 1.20 7.28
CA PRO A 65 -4.65 0.83 6.75
C PRO A 65 -4.56 -0.30 5.74
N ILE A 66 -5.57 -1.14 5.69
CA ILE A 66 -5.71 -2.26 4.75
C ILE A 66 -7.06 -2.18 4.03
N LYS A 67 -7.17 -2.76 2.83
CA LYS A 67 -8.42 -2.76 2.06
C LYS A 67 -9.51 -3.65 2.67
N ARG A 68 -9.12 -4.79 3.19
CA ARG A 68 -10.02 -5.80 3.77
C ARG A 68 -9.25 -6.71 4.70
N ILE A 69 -9.96 -7.33 5.59
CA ILE A 69 -9.46 -8.47 6.35
C ILE A 69 -10.39 -9.66 6.17
N GLU A 70 -9.80 -10.82 5.91
CA GLU A 70 -10.46 -12.11 5.94
C GLU A 70 -9.51 -13.07 6.64
N THR A 71 -9.87 -13.51 7.82
CA THR A 71 -9.06 -14.44 8.60
C THR A 71 -9.95 -15.42 9.34
N ILE A 72 -9.43 -16.62 9.51
CA ILE A 72 -10.03 -17.65 10.34
C ILE A 72 -9.08 -17.85 11.52
N PHE A 73 -9.56 -17.55 12.72
CA PHE A 73 -8.84 -17.85 13.92
C PHE A 73 -8.85 -19.37 14.16
N ASN A 74 -7.90 -19.86 14.95
CA ASN A 74 -7.91 -21.25 15.38
C ASN A 74 -9.14 -21.53 16.28
N ASP A 75 -9.44 -22.80 16.53
CA ASP A 75 -10.62 -23.24 17.29
C ASP A 75 -10.66 -22.72 18.74
N ASP A 76 -9.51 -22.27 19.29
CA ASP A 76 -9.42 -21.70 20.61
C ASP A 76 -9.81 -20.23 20.68
N ILE A 77 -9.91 -19.53 19.53
CA ILE A 77 -10.19 -18.10 19.46
C ILE A 77 -11.64 -17.87 19.02
N THR A 78 -12.37 -17.10 19.80
CA THR A 78 -13.74 -16.69 19.48
C THR A 78 -13.81 -15.17 19.40
N VAL A 79 -14.34 -14.62 18.30
CA VAL A 79 -14.64 -13.18 18.18
C VAL A 79 -15.86 -12.88 19.08
N THR A 80 -15.68 -12.06 20.10
CA THR A 80 -16.73 -11.75 21.08
C THR A 80 -17.41 -10.42 20.77
N GLU A 81 -16.69 -9.45 20.21
CA GLU A 81 -17.23 -8.15 19.85
C GLU A 81 -16.48 -7.55 18.66
N ILE A 82 -17.23 -6.87 17.78
CA ILE A 82 -16.68 -5.99 16.75
C ILE A 82 -17.32 -4.63 16.91
N GLN A 83 -16.50 -3.59 17.04
CA GLN A 83 -16.95 -2.20 16.96
C GLN A 83 -16.41 -1.58 15.66
N LYS A 84 -17.23 -0.74 15.01
CA LYS A 84 -16.83 0.11 13.89
C LYS A 84 -17.12 1.57 14.25
N ASN A 85 -16.09 2.42 14.23
CA ASN A 85 -16.20 3.83 14.61
C ASN A 85 -16.92 4.00 15.97
N ASP A 86 -16.48 3.23 16.98
CA ASP A 86 -17.02 3.17 18.34
C ASP A 86 -18.47 2.64 18.47
N VAL A 87 -19.05 2.10 17.39
CA VAL A 87 -20.39 1.49 17.42
C VAL A 87 -20.26 -0.03 17.35
N VAL A 88 -20.85 -0.72 18.31
CA VAL A 88 -20.90 -2.18 18.33
C VAL A 88 -21.75 -2.69 17.18
N LEU A 89 -21.18 -3.58 16.37
CA LEU A 89 -21.88 -4.25 15.29
C LEU A 89 -22.58 -5.51 15.83
N GLU A 90 -23.87 -5.64 15.53
CA GLU A 90 -24.59 -6.88 15.81
C GLU A 90 -24.07 -7.97 14.84
N GLN A 91 -23.42 -8.98 15.39
CA GLN A 91 -23.01 -10.16 14.64
C GLN A 91 -23.97 -11.31 14.88
N GLU A 92 -24.51 -11.86 13.79
CA GLU A 92 -25.37 -13.06 13.86
C GLU A 92 -24.57 -14.33 14.16
N ASN A 93 -23.28 -14.37 13.81
CA ASN A 93 -22.38 -15.50 14.04
C ASN A 93 -21.08 -15.06 14.74
N LYS A 94 -20.90 -15.53 15.96
CA LYS A 94 -19.66 -15.37 16.75
C LYS A 94 -18.72 -16.54 16.50
N ASP A 95 -18.44 -16.80 15.22
CA ASP A 95 -17.51 -17.86 14.84
C ASP A 95 -16.06 -17.32 14.81
N SER A 96 -15.12 -18.22 14.68
CA SER A 96 -13.68 -17.89 14.55
C SER A 96 -13.33 -17.19 13.23
N VAL A 97 -14.32 -16.73 12.44
CA VAL A 97 -14.11 -16.03 11.15
C VAL A 97 -14.26 -14.53 11.35
N LEU A 98 -13.27 -13.78 10.91
CA LEU A 98 -13.31 -12.33 10.80
C LEU A 98 -13.28 -11.93 9.33
N TYR A 99 -14.37 -11.33 8.85
CA TYR A 99 -14.49 -10.80 7.49
C TYR A 99 -15.02 -9.37 7.53
N LEU A 100 -14.19 -8.41 7.17
CA LEU A 100 -14.52 -6.99 7.15
C LEU A 100 -14.04 -6.37 5.84
N VAL A 101 -14.92 -5.64 5.17
CA VAL A 101 -14.66 -5.00 3.86
C VAL A 101 -15.07 -3.54 3.82
N ASP A 102 -15.87 -3.07 4.76
CA ASP A 102 -16.35 -1.69 4.78
C ASP A 102 -15.30 -0.78 5.42
N GLU A 103 -15.06 0.36 4.79
CA GLU A 103 -14.17 1.41 5.31
C GLU A 103 -14.53 1.82 6.74
N GLY A 104 -13.52 2.01 7.59
CA GLY A 104 -13.70 2.48 8.96
C GLY A 104 -12.60 2.04 9.92
N GLN A 105 -12.72 2.56 11.14
CA GLN A 105 -11.89 2.13 12.25
C GLN A 105 -12.62 1.05 13.04
N TYR A 106 -11.94 -0.07 13.23
CA TYR A 106 -12.49 -1.23 13.93
C TYR A 106 -11.73 -1.52 15.19
N LYS A 107 -12.49 -1.87 16.24
CA LYS A 107 -11.95 -2.54 17.42
C LYS A 107 -12.56 -3.92 17.50
N ILE A 108 -11.71 -4.92 17.47
CA ILE A 108 -12.08 -6.33 17.52
C ILE A 108 -11.70 -6.88 18.88
N THR A 109 -12.64 -7.53 19.54
CA THR A 109 -12.40 -8.23 20.80
C THR A 109 -12.56 -9.73 20.58
N VAL A 110 -11.58 -10.48 21.01
CA VAL A 110 -11.54 -11.94 20.91
C VAL A 110 -11.32 -12.56 22.28
N PHE A 111 -11.88 -13.73 22.49
CA PHE A 111 -11.63 -14.55 23.66
C PHE A 111 -10.80 -15.77 23.28
N ASP A 112 -9.67 -15.94 23.94
CA ASP A 112 -8.79 -17.10 23.78
C ASP A 112 -9.09 -18.13 24.87
N ASN A 113 -9.70 -19.23 24.47
CA ASN A 113 -10.09 -20.31 25.37
C ASN A 113 -8.90 -21.07 25.94
N SER A 114 -7.76 -21.10 25.25
CA SER A 114 -6.56 -21.82 25.68
C SER A 114 -5.92 -21.21 26.92
N VAL A 115 -5.99 -19.87 27.03
CA VAL A 115 -5.45 -19.12 28.17
C VAL A 115 -6.56 -18.47 29.02
N ASN A 116 -7.84 -18.69 28.67
CA ASN A 116 -9.02 -18.15 29.33
C ASN A 116 -8.94 -16.62 29.51
N LYS A 117 -8.66 -15.90 28.41
CA LYS A 117 -8.41 -14.47 28.46
C LYS A 117 -8.98 -13.74 27.24
N GLU A 118 -9.43 -12.51 27.47
CA GLU A 118 -9.90 -11.60 26.45
C GLU A 118 -8.76 -10.68 25.96
N PHE A 119 -8.75 -10.43 24.65
CA PHE A 119 -7.83 -9.52 23.98
C PHE A 119 -8.60 -8.61 23.02
N SER A 120 -8.13 -7.38 22.84
CA SER A 120 -8.67 -6.46 21.84
C SER A 120 -7.55 -5.90 21.00
N PHE A 121 -7.83 -5.68 19.72
CA PHE A 121 -6.94 -5.00 18.77
C PHE A 121 -7.75 -4.07 17.88
N ASN A 122 -7.10 -3.03 17.35
CA ASN A 122 -7.71 -2.10 16.42
C ASN A 122 -7.13 -2.34 15.02
N LEU A 123 -7.94 -2.02 14.00
CA LEU A 123 -7.47 -1.94 12.63
C LEU A 123 -8.26 -0.88 11.87
N THR A 124 -7.66 -0.35 10.82
CA THR A 124 -8.29 0.61 9.93
C THR A 124 -8.46 -0.03 8.56
N LEU A 125 -9.69 -0.08 8.06
CA LEU A 125 -9.97 -0.41 6.69
C LEU A 125 -10.13 0.87 5.88
N ASP A 126 -9.35 0.98 4.80
CA ASP A 126 -9.41 2.06 3.84
C ASP A 126 -9.62 1.46 2.44
N THR A 127 -10.77 1.74 1.88
CA THR A 127 -11.18 1.27 0.55
C THR A 127 -11.26 2.41 -0.46
N THR A 128 -10.94 3.64 -0.05
CA THR A 128 -11.03 4.83 -0.87
C THR A 128 -9.79 5.00 -1.73
N PRO A 129 -9.89 4.91 -3.08
CA PRO A 129 -8.74 5.11 -3.94
C PRO A 129 -8.18 6.53 -3.84
N PRO A 130 -6.85 6.69 -3.90
CA PRO A 130 -6.22 8.01 -3.87
C PRO A 130 -6.52 8.80 -5.14
N THR A 131 -6.56 10.12 -5.02
CA THR A 131 -6.74 11.03 -6.16
C THR A 131 -5.60 12.02 -6.25
N ILE A 132 -5.25 12.39 -7.49
CA ILE A 132 -4.32 13.49 -7.79
C ILE A 132 -4.93 14.43 -8.80
N ASP A 133 -4.43 15.66 -8.83
CA ASP A 133 -4.72 16.61 -9.88
C ASP A 133 -3.69 16.49 -11.00
N LEU A 134 -4.12 16.30 -12.24
CA LEU A 134 -3.31 16.49 -13.43
C LEU A 134 -3.37 17.98 -13.83
N VAL A 135 -2.23 18.63 -13.88
CA VAL A 135 -2.13 20.04 -14.32
C VAL A 135 -1.62 20.09 -15.74
N GLY A 136 -2.41 20.67 -16.65
CA GLY A 136 -2.08 20.78 -18.07
C GLY A 136 -2.83 19.83 -18.99
N VAL A 137 -3.54 18.84 -18.42
CA VAL A 137 -4.38 17.89 -19.18
C VAL A 137 -5.48 17.31 -18.29
N GLU A 138 -6.58 16.89 -18.87
CA GLU A 138 -7.60 16.07 -18.20
C GLU A 138 -7.31 14.57 -18.37
N ASN A 139 -7.82 13.73 -17.46
CA ASN A 139 -7.71 12.30 -17.60
C ASN A 139 -8.39 11.81 -18.90
N GLY A 140 -7.70 11.00 -19.69
CA GLY A 140 -8.11 10.58 -21.03
C GLY A 140 -7.86 11.62 -22.12
N GLY A 141 -7.28 12.78 -21.79
CA GLY A 141 -7.13 13.94 -22.68
C GLY A 141 -5.82 13.98 -23.46
N TYR A 142 -5.71 15.04 -24.30
CA TYR A 142 -4.53 15.36 -25.10
C TYR A 142 -4.06 16.77 -24.78
N THR A 143 -2.75 16.98 -24.76
CA THR A 143 -2.16 18.30 -24.58
C THR A 143 -0.91 18.49 -25.45
N LYS A 144 -0.53 19.75 -25.68
CA LYS A 144 0.74 20.16 -26.31
C LYS A 144 1.67 20.85 -25.30
N SER A 145 1.19 20.97 -24.07
CA SER A 145 1.88 21.60 -22.96
C SER A 145 2.48 20.58 -22.03
N GLU A 146 3.36 21.02 -21.17
CA GLU A 146 3.85 20.20 -20.05
C GLU A 146 2.68 19.75 -19.15
N VAL A 147 2.83 18.57 -18.57
CA VAL A 147 1.92 18.04 -17.57
C VAL A 147 2.68 17.87 -16.26
N THR A 148 2.05 18.28 -15.16
CA THR A 148 2.55 18.03 -13.80
C THR A 148 1.45 17.45 -12.94
N THR A 149 1.79 16.92 -11.78
CA THR A 149 0.83 16.32 -10.83
C THR A 149 0.84 17.04 -9.50
N LYS A 150 -0.30 17.06 -8.81
CA LYS A 150 -0.42 17.53 -7.42
C LYS A 150 -1.23 16.53 -6.61
N ASN A 151 -0.86 16.34 -5.34
CA ASN A 151 -1.64 15.59 -4.39
C ASN A 151 -2.43 16.56 -3.50
N PRO A 152 -3.74 16.71 -3.70
CA PRO A 152 -4.55 17.67 -2.93
C PRO A 152 -4.83 17.20 -1.50
N SER A 153 -4.74 15.90 -1.21
CA SER A 153 -5.06 15.32 0.11
C SER A 153 -3.89 15.31 1.07
N GLU A 154 -2.65 15.56 0.57
CA GLU A 154 -1.39 15.45 1.33
C GLU A 154 -1.15 14.09 2.00
N THR A 155 -2.00 13.08 1.73
CA THR A 155 -1.80 11.70 2.21
C THR A 155 -0.65 11.04 1.45
N PRO A 156 0.09 10.11 2.07
CA PRO A 156 1.14 9.38 1.38
C PRO A 156 0.60 8.58 0.20
N ILE A 157 1.21 8.77 -0.97
CA ILE A 157 0.88 8.03 -2.20
C ILE A 157 2.16 7.54 -2.87
N PHE A 158 2.03 6.47 -3.64
CA PHE A 158 3.08 5.92 -4.50
C PHE A 158 2.68 6.10 -5.95
N LEU A 159 3.64 6.46 -6.80
CA LEU A 159 3.43 6.74 -8.21
C LEU A 159 4.21 5.76 -9.07
N THR A 160 3.55 5.19 -10.09
CA THR A 160 4.20 4.44 -11.17
C THR A 160 3.83 5.08 -12.48
N LEU A 161 4.82 5.58 -13.23
CA LEU A 161 4.64 6.18 -14.53
C LEU A 161 5.00 5.19 -15.64
N ILE A 162 4.13 5.02 -16.61
CA ILE A 162 4.36 4.25 -17.83
C ILE A 162 4.26 5.20 -19.02
N ASN A 163 5.34 5.35 -19.78
CA ASN A 163 5.41 6.17 -20.98
C ASN A 163 5.62 5.26 -22.20
N ASN A 164 4.67 5.28 -23.15
CA ASN A 164 4.69 4.42 -24.35
C ASN A 164 4.97 2.93 -24.03
N GLY A 165 4.42 2.46 -22.89
CA GLY A 165 4.57 1.06 -22.42
C GLY A 165 5.86 0.77 -21.65
N THR A 166 6.69 1.76 -21.40
CA THR A 166 7.92 1.63 -20.59
C THR A 166 7.73 2.34 -19.25
N GLU A 167 8.04 1.66 -18.16
CA GLU A 167 8.04 2.24 -16.82
C GLU A 167 9.22 3.21 -16.66
N GLU A 168 8.94 4.40 -16.14
CA GLU A 168 9.89 5.47 -15.89
C GLU A 168 9.81 5.94 -14.43
N GLU A 169 10.91 6.39 -13.87
CA GLU A 169 10.92 7.04 -12.56
C GLU A 169 10.18 8.38 -12.64
N TYR A 170 9.26 8.61 -11.71
CA TYR A 170 8.51 9.85 -11.64
C TYR A 170 8.19 10.23 -10.19
N GLU A 171 8.44 11.47 -9.86
CA GLU A 171 8.11 12.06 -8.57
C GLU A 171 6.94 13.02 -8.67
N LEU A 172 6.17 13.15 -7.61
CA LEU A 172 5.05 14.07 -7.52
C LEU A 172 5.50 15.50 -7.81
N GLY A 173 4.80 16.17 -8.72
CA GLY A 173 5.15 17.51 -9.19
C GLY A 173 6.21 17.56 -10.28
N GLY A 174 6.77 16.44 -10.66
CA GLY A 174 7.67 16.32 -11.80
C GLY A 174 7.00 16.80 -13.10
N LYS A 175 7.81 17.25 -14.06
CA LYS A 175 7.35 17.75 -15.38
C LYS A 175 7.45 16.67 -16.43
N LEU A 176 6.36 16.45 -17.16
CA LEU A 176 6.30 15.60 -18.32
C LEU A 176 6.14 16.51 -19.56
N GLU A 177 7.16 16.54 -20.40
CA GLU A 177 7.23 17.47 -21.55
C GLU A 177 7.36 16.72 -22.89
N ASN A 178 7.81 15.46 -22.85
CA ASN A 178 8.03 14.68 -24.06
C ASN A 178 6.70 14.18 -24.64
N ALA A 179 6.62 14.16 -25.97
CA ALA A 179 5.45 13.57 -26.62
C ALA A 179 5.41 12.06 -26.37
N GLY A 180 4.23 11.55 -25.99
CA GLY A 180 4.03 10.16 -25.65
C GLY A 180 2.64 9.92 -25.09
N THR A 181 2.28 8.64 -24.96
CA THR A 181 1.09 8.20 -24.26
C THR A 181 1.51 7.77 -22.86
N TYR A 182 0.94 8.42 -21.89
CA TYR A 182 1.27 8.24 -20.48
C TYR A 182 0.15 7.56 -19.75
N LYS A 183 0.52 6.59 -18.90
CA LYS A 183 -0.34 5.99 -17.88
C LYS A 183 0.33 6.22 -16.53
N LEU A 184 -0.39 6.86 -15.61
CA LEU A 184 0.06 7.09 -14.26
C LEU A 184 -0.82 6.28 -13.31
N ILE A 185 -0.21 5.37 -12.56
CA ILE A 185 -0.87 4.56 -11.53
C ILE A 185 -0.52 5.17 -10.19
N VAL A 186 -1.55 5.52 -9.43
CA VAL A 186 -1.43 6.11 -8.10
C VAL A 186 -1.95 5.11 -7.10
N SER A 187 -1.16 4.76 -6.09
CA SER A 187 -1.59 3.90 -4.99
C SER A 187 -1.41 4.59 -3.65
N ASP A 188 -2.29 4.27 -2.71
CA ASP A 188 -2.15 4.65 -1.31
C ASP A 188 -1.45 3.55 -0.51
N ILE A 189 -1.30 3.79 0.78
CA ILE A 189 -0.66 2.86 1.72
C ILE A 189 -1.52 1.59 1.96
N ALA A 190 -2.85 1.66 1.79
CA ALA A 190 -3.75 0.51 1.87
C ALA A 190 -3.72 -0.34 0.59
N GLY A 191 -3.08 0.16 -0.48
CA GLY A 191 -2.99 -0.48 -1.78
C GLY A 191 -4.23 -0.24 -2.66
N ASN A 192 -5.06 0.79 -2.40
CA ASN A 192 -6.07 1.24 -3.34
C ASN A 192 -5.40 1.93 -4.52
N LEU A 193 -5.99 1.80 -5.71
CA LEU A 193 -5.37 2.25 -6.95
C LEU A 193 -6.30 3.19 -7.72
N THR A 194 -5.71 4.22 -8.32
CA THR A 194 -6.35 5.05 -9.35
C THR A 194 -5.42 5.16 -10.56
N GLU A 195 -5.98 5.09 -11.74
CA GLU A 195 -5.24 5.17 -13.00
C GLU A 195 -5.63 6.45 -13.75
N TYR A 196 -4.62 7.13 -14.27
CA TYR A 196 -4.76 8.30 -15.14
C TYR A 196 -4.07 8.01 -16.46
N GLU A 197 -4.72 8.34 -17.57
CA GLU A 197 -4.15 8.21 -18.91
C GLU A 197 -4.23 9.54 -19.63
N PHE A 198 -3.20 9.93 -20.36
CA PHE A 198 -3.19 11.13 -21.19
C PHE A 198 -2.11 11.03 -22.27
N THR A 199 -2.20 11.92 -23.27
CA THR A 199 -1.24 11.96 -24.36
C THR A 199 -0.67 13.39 -24.51
N ILE A 200 0.66 13.48 -24.53
CA ILE A 200 1.34 14.70 -24.93
C ILE A 200 1.71 14.56 -26.40
N VAL A 201 1.22 15.48 -27.24
CA VAL A 201 1.46 15.49 -28.68
C VAL A 201 2.54 16.48 -29.06
N TYR A 202 3.27 16.19 -30.13
CA TYR A 202 4.25 17.15 -30.65
C TYR A 202 3.62 18.49 -31.01
N SER A 203 4.23 19.58 -30.54
CA SER A 203 3.92 20.89 -31.05
C SER A 203 4.99 21.28 -32.08
N PHE A 204 4.59 21.41 -33.35
CA PHE A 204 5.47 22.00 -34.37
C PHE A 204 5.34 23.51 -34.25
N ASN A 205 6.43 24.17 -33.88
CA ASN A 205 6.45 25.64 -33.95
C ASN A 205 6.57 26.10 -35.41
N GLY A 206 6.18 27.37 -35.69
CA GLY A 206 6.21 27.91 -37.04
C GLY A 206 7.60 27.86 -37.71
N ALA A 207 8.67 27.90 -36.95
CA ALA A 207 10.04 27.76 -37.47
C ALA A 207 10.33 26.31 -37.97
N THR A 208 9.86 25.31 -37.26
CA THR A 208 9.97 23.89 -37.67
C THR A 208 9.18 23.64 -38.95
N ILE A 209 7.93 24.18 -39.04
CA ILE A 209 7.10 24.07 -40.23
C ILE A 209 7.77 24.81 -41.43
N ALA A 210 8.34 25.97 -41.23
CA ALA A 210 9.06 26.73 -42.26
C ALA A 210 10.31 25.98 -42.75
N LEU A 211 11.06 25.31 -41.84
CA LEU A 211 12.24 24.52 -42.19
C LEU A 211 11.87 23.34 -43.08
N PHE A 212 10.87 22.53 -42.66
CA PHE A 212 10.42 21.38 -43.46
C PHE A 212 9.76 21.80 -44.77
N GLY A 213 8.96 22.85 -44.77
CA GLY A 213 8.36 23.42 -45.98
C GLY A 213 9.41 23.94 -46.95
N GLY A 214 10.45 24.63 -46.46
CA GLY A 214 11.58 25.09 -47.25
C GLY A 214 12.39 23.95 -47.87
N LEU A 215 12.65 22.88 -47.07
CA LEU A 215 13.37 21.70 -47.56
C LEU A 215 12.59 20.96 -48.66
N LEU A 216 11.27 20.83 -48.49
CA LEU A 216 10.39 20.22 -49.50
C LEU A 216 10.38 21.03 -50.79
N ALA A 217 10.32 22.36 -50.71
CA ALA A 217 10.37 23.26 -51.87
C ALA A 217 11.69 23.13 -52.64
N ILE A 218 12.82 23.01 -51.95
CA ILE A 218 14.13 22.79 -52.56
C ILE A 218 14.18 21.44 -53.33
N VAL A 219 13.67 20.35 -52.73
CA VAL A 219 13.61 19.03 -53.37
C VAL A 219 12.72 19.08 -54.64
N VAL A 220 11.58 19.74 -54.59
CA VAL A 220 10.68 19.91 -55.74
C VAL A 220 11.36 20.67 -56.85
N ILE A 221 12.09 21.80 -56.52
CA ILE A 221 12.84 22.59 -57.50
C ILE A 221 13.94 21.70 -58.17
N ILE A 222 14.68 20.94 -57.38
CA ILE A 222 15.71 20.07 -57.94
C ILE A 222 15.11 19.04 -58.91
N ILE A 223 13.95 18.44 -58.63
CA ILE A 223 13.27 17.46 -59.46
C ILE A 223 12.78 18.09 -60.78
N ILE A 224 12.37 19.36 -60.73
CA ILE A 224 11.88 20.08 -61.92
C ILE A 224 13.02 20.49 -62.88
N PHE A 225 14.21 20.70 -62.31
CA PHE A 225 15.38 21.16 -63.12
C PHE A 225 16.40 20.07 -63.42
N LEU A 226 16.15 18.80 -63.05
CA LEU A 226 16.85 17.61 -63.50
C LEU A 226 16.10 16.94 -64.66
#